data_d8d26addb1bc189a526faf7e8fb49fa7
#
_entry.id   d8d26addb1bc189a526faf7e8fb49fa7
#
_cell.length_a   1.000
_cell.length_b   1.000
_cell.length_c   1.000
_cell.angle_alpha   90.00
_cell.angle_beta   90.00
_cell.angle_gamma   90.00
#
_symmetry.space_group_name_H-M   'P 1'
#
loop_
_entity.id
_entity.type
_entity.pdbx_description
1 polymer ?
#
loop_
_entity_poly.entity_id
_entity_poly.type
_entity_poly.pdbx_seq_one_letter_code
_entity_poly.pdbx_strand_id
1 'polypeptide(L)'
;MAKHQGIHIAIEGMDGVGKSTVCKILSERTGFKNIDKPLRFLFNDEGDYAEYIRIRGKVNAHSERVFTSWFYGLSATYLYAEHENEDIITDRHLVSNFIWSGEPDSYRVFDILVEVLGCPDLTVILKASQDTILERLNRRDVCDSDIQKAAKTDYFYSKVDFFFQRYPMPHIEIVTDKLTPGQICDIILDKLVAEGIISG
;
A
#
# COMPACT_ATOMS: atom_id res chain seq x y z
N MET A 1 -8.36 16.63 -12.43
CA MET A 1 -7.10 15.90 -12.68
C MET A 1 -7.44 14.72 -13.56
N ALA A 2 -6.59 14.38 -14.53
CA ALA A 2 -6.74 13.12 -15.25
C ALA A 2 -6.48 11.97 -14.27
N LYS A 3 -7.31 10.94 -14.34
CA LYS A 3 -7.06 9.68 -13.63
C LYS A 3 -5.78 9.05 -14.20
N HIS A 4 -5.07 8.28 -13.39
CA HIS A 4 -3.95 7.48 -13.86
C HIS A 4 -4.36 6.65 -15.10
N GLN A 5 -3.53 6.65 -16.14
CA GLN A 5 -3.84 6.04 -17.44
C GLN A 5 -3.15 4.69 -17.64
N GLY A 6 -2.03 4.45 -16.94
CA GLY A 6 -1.35 3.17 -16.92
C GLY A 6 -2.03 2.17 -15.98
N ILE A 7 -1.57 0.93 -15.96
CA ILE A 7 -2.03 -0.10 -15.03
C ILE A 7 -1.44 0.17 -13.64
N HIS A 8 -2.27 0.20 -12.61
CA HIS A 8 -1.82 0.34 -11.23
C HIS A 8 -2.22 -0.86 -10.37
N ILE A 9 -1.23 -1.55 -9.83
CA ILE A 9 -1.39 -2.63 -8.86
C ILE A 9 -0.90 -2.14 -7.49
N ALA A 10 -1.81 -2.04 -6.51
CA ALA A 10 -1.47 -1.65 -5.15
C ALA A 10 -1.31 -2.87 -4.25
N ILE A 11 -0.15 -3.06 -3.64
CA ILE A 11 0.12 -4.14 -2.69
C ILE A 11 0.00 -3.60 -1.27
N GLU A 12 -0.97 -4.10 -0.54
CA GLU A 12 -1.36 -3.63 0.79
C GLU A 12 -1.23 -4.74 1.85
N GLY A 13 -1.18 -4.37 3.11
CA GLY A 13 -1.09 -5.30 4.23
C GLY A 13 -0.22 -4.80 5.37
N MET A 14 -0.20 -5.54 6.46
CA MET A 14 0.63 -5.24 7.65
C MET A 14 2.14 -5.24 7.31
N ASP A 15 2.93 -4.62 8.19
CA ASP A 15 4.38 -4.80 8.14
C ASP A 15 4.72 -6.28 8.45
N GLY A 16 5.71 -6.85 7.75
CA GLY A 16 6.07 -8.27 7.89
C GLY A 16 5.33 -9.26 6.99
N VAL A 17 4.25 -8.88 6.27
CA VAL A 17 3.53 -9.82 5.38
C VAL A 17 4.23 -10.13 4.06
N GLY A 18 5.30 -9.39 3.70
CA GLY A 18 6.09 -9.65 2.50
C GLY A 18 5.83 -8.72 1.30
N LYS A 19 5.14 -7.57 1.49
CA LYS A 19 4.79 -6.64 0.41
C LYS A 19 5.96 -6.25 -0.50
N SER A 20 7.03 -5.70 0.07
CA SER A 20 8.18 -5.20 -0.71
C SER A 20 8.86 -6.30 -1.54
N THR A 21 8.88 -7.54 -1.02
CA THR A 21 9.39 -8.71 -1.77
C THR A 21 8.48 -9.04 -2.94
N VAL A 22 7.17 -9.06 -2.71
CA VAL A 22 6.15 -9.30 -3.77
C VAL A 22 6.20 -8.20 -4.83
N CYS A 23 6.24 -6.92 -4.43
CA CYS A 23 6.38 -5.80 -5.37
C CYS A 23 7.60 -5.94 -6.28
N LYS A 24 8.76 -6.32 -5.70
CA LYS A 24 9.99 -6.51 -6.46
C LYS A 24 9.85 -7.64 -7.49
N ILE A 25 9.36 -8.82 -7.07
CA ILE A 25 9.21 -9.98 -7.98
C ILE A 25 8.17 -9.67 -9.07
N LEU A 26 7.05 -9.05 -8.73
CA LEU A 26 6.04 -8.65 -9.71
C LEU A 26 6.61 -7.66 -10.73
N SER A 27 7.36 -6.66 -10.28
CA SER A 27 8.04 -5.70 -11.14
C SER A 27 9.01 -6.39 -12.12
N GLU A 28 9.80 -7.35 -11.63
CA GLU A 28 10.71 -8.15 -12.47
C GLU A 28 9.98 -8.99 -13.53
N ARG A 29 8.78 -9.51 -13.18
CA ARG A 29 7.98 -10.38 -14.08
C ARG A 29 7.13 -9.62 -15.08
N THR A 30 6.61 -8.45 -14.71
CA THR A 30 5.70 -7.65 -15.55
C THR A 30 6.41 -6.54 -16.31
N GLY A 31 7.58 -6.11 -15.85
CA GLY A 31 8.23 -4.88 -16.31
C GLY A 31 7.62 -3.60 -15.74
N PHE A 32 6.61 -3.69 -14.89
CA PHE A 32 5.97 -2.53 -14.25
C PHE A 32 6.91 -1.87 -13.26
N LYS A 33 6.83 -0.55 -13.16
CA LYS A 33 7.69 0.24 -12.28
C LYS A 33 7.29 0.06 -10.81
N ASN A 34 8.22 -0.43 -9.98
CA ASN A 34 7.99 -0.57 -8.54
C ASN A 34 8.24 0.77 -7.83
N ILE A 35 7.21 1.34 -7.22
CA ILE A 35 7.26 2.63 -6.54
C ILE A 35 7.05 2.44 -5.04
N ASP A 36 8.03 2.83 -4.25
CA ASP A 36 7.97 2.87 -2.78
C ASP A 36 8.16 4.31 -2.30
N LYS A 37 7.24 4.78 -1.45
CA LYS A 37 7.31 6.08 -0.77
C LYS A 37 7.60 7.26 -1.72
N PRO A 38 6.70 7.56 -2.68
CA PRO A 38 6.95 8.56 -3.73
C PRO A 38 7.28 9.96 -3.18
N LEU A 39 6.73 10.37 -2.03
CA LEU A 39 7.00 11.68 -1.42
C LEU A 39 8.48 11.93 -1.09
N ARG A 40 9.32 10.90 -1.00
CA ARG A 40 10.75 11.12 -0.80
C ARG A 40 11.38 11.95 -1.92
N PHE A 41 10.90 11.78 -3.15
CA PHE A 41 11.37 12.54 -4.31
C PHE A 41 10.78 13.95 -4.36
N LEU A 42 9.61 14.19 -3.74
CA LEU A 42 9.06 15.54 -3.60
C LEU A 42 9.86 16.37 -2.57
N PHE A 43 10.41 15.73 -1.54
CA PHE A 43 11.15 16.43 -0.48
C PHE A 43 12.63 16.64 -0.82
N ASN A 44 13.17 15.80 -1.70
CA ASN A 44 14.55 15.84 -2.10
C ASN A 44 14.69 15.15 -3.47
N ASP A 45 15.29 15.83 -4.44
CA ASP A 45 15.42 15.34 -5.82
C ASP A 45 16.18 14.01 -5.92
N GLU A 46 17.12 13.76 -4.99
CA GLU A 46 17.83 12.48 -4.88
C GLU A 46 17.02 11.39 -4.17
N GLY A 47 15.83 11.74 -3.63
CA GLY A 47 14.97 10.83 -2.89
C GLY A 47 15.57 10.38 -1.55
N ASP A 48 16.22 11.29 -0.81
CA ASP A 48 16.83 10.99 0.49
C ASP A 48 15.81 10.37 1.45
N TYR A 49 16.12 9.15 1.84
CA TYR A 49 15.27 8.37 2.72
C TYR A 49 15.26 8.93 4.15
N ALA A 50 16.36 9.48 4.64
CA ALA A 50 16.46 10.00 5.99
C ALA A 50 15.55 11.21 6.19
N GLU A 51 15.52 12.13 5.23
CA GLU A 51 14.64 13.29 5.29
C GLU A 51 13.16 12.91 5.26
N TYR A 52 12.78 11.99 4.37
CA TYR A 52 11.43 11.43 4.34
C TYR A 52 11.02 10.80 5.68
N ILE A 53 11.88 9.97 6.28
CA ILE A 53 11.62 9.32 7.57
C ILE A 53 11.45 10.36 8.69
N ARG A 54 12.28 11.41 8.69
CA ARG A 54 12.20 12.50 9.66
C ARG A 54 10.85 13.23 9.58
N ILE A 55 10.40 13.58 8.35
CA ILE A 55 9.13 14.25 8.13
C ILE A 55 7.96 13.32 8.50
N ARG A 56 7.97 12.07 8.02
CA ARG A 56 6.98 11.05 8.33
C ARG A 56 6.84 10.83 9.84
N GLY A 57 7.95 10.82 10.57
CA GLY A 57 7.94 10.70 12.04
C GLY A 57 7.15 11.82 12.71
N LYS A 58 7.32 13.05 12.28
CA LYS A 58 6.56 14.21 12.79
C LYS A 58 5.06 14.09 12.45
N VAL A 59 4.73 13.69 11.22
CA VAL A 59 3.35 13.50 10.79
C VAL A 59 2.66 12.40 11.60
N ASN A 60 3.32 11.25 11.78
CA ASN A 60 2.74 10.12 12.52
C ASN A 60 2.57 10.40 14.01
N ALA A 61 3.38 11.28 14.59
CA ALA A 61 3.25 11.72 15.98
C ALA A 61 2.10 12.73 16.19
N HIS A 62 1.53 13.27 15.11
CA HIS A 62 0.45 14.25 15.20
C HIS A 62 -0.88 13.57 15.54
N SER A 63 -1.68 14.20 16.43
CA SER A 63 -2.99 13.67 16.84
C SER A 63 -4.09 13.85 15.80
N GLU A 64 -3.96 14.91 14.96
CA GLU A 64 -4.98 15.26 13.96
C GLU A 64 -4.98 14.29 12.77
N ARG A 65 -6.03 13.47 12.68
CA ARG A 65 -6.15 12.46 11.62
C ARG A 65 -6.42 13.07 10.24
N VAL A 66 -7.12 14.18 10.16
CA VAL A 66 -7.30 14.95 8.91
C VAL A 66 -5.95 15.35 8.33
N PHE A 67 -5.04 15.87 9.15
CA PHE A 67 -3.69 16.24 8.71
C PHE A 67 -2.89 15.04 8.20
N THR A 68 -2.87 13.93 8.95
CA THR A 68 -2.16 12.71 8.54
C THR A 68 -2.75 12.09 7.27
N SER A 69 -4.08 12.10 7.13
CA SER A 69 -4.76 11.61 5.92
C SER A 69 -4.38 12.42 4.68
N TRP A 70 -4.34 13.75 4.78
CA TRP A 70 -3.91 14.61 3.69
C TRP A 70 -2.43 14.43 3.31
N PHE A 71 -1.55 14.25 4.29
CA PHE A 71 -0.14 14.01 4.01
C PHE A 71 0.06 12.74 3.18
N TYR A 72 -0.58 11.63 3.55
CA TYR A 72 -0.51 10.40 2.76
C TYR A 72 -1.37 10.46 1.49
N GLY A 73 -2.44 11.27 1.48
CA GLY A 73 -3.19 11.60 0.27
C GLY A 73 -2.35 12.34 -0.76
N LEU A 74 -1.52 13.28 -0.31
CA LEU A 74 -0.53 13.95 -1.17
C LEU A 74 0.43 12.94 -1.80
N SER A 75 0.82 11.88 -1.07
CA SER A 75 1.64 10.80 -1.62
C SER A 75 1.00 10.12 -2.83
N ALA A 76 -0.29 9.79 -2.73
CA ALA A 76 -1.04 9.18 -3.82
C ALA A 76 -1.26 10.15 -5.00
N THR A 77 -1.51 11.43 -4.70
CA THR A 77 -1.64 12.47 -5.72
C THR A 77 -0.34 12.71 -6.48
N TYR A 78 0.78 12.81 -5.77
CA TYR A 78 2.10 12.98 -6.35
C TYR A 78 2.51 11.77 -7.20
N LEU A 79 2.23 10.56 -6.70
CA LEU A 79 2.45 9.32 -7.45
C LEU A 79 1.82 9.39 -8.85
N TYR A 80 0.55 9.76 -8.94
CA TYR A 80 -0.17 9.80 -10.20
C TYR A 80 0.23 11.00 -11.09
N ALA A 81 0.71 12.10 -10.50
CA ALA A 81 1.25 13.21 -11.26
C ALA A 81 2.58 12.87 -11.94
N GLU A 82 3.45 12.13 -11.25
CA GLU A 82 4.78 11.74 -11.77
C GLU A 82 4.73 10.55 -12.73
N HIS A 83 3.71 9.66 -12.57
CA HIS A 83 3.65 8.38 -13.27
C HIS A 83 2.35 8.21 -14.07
N GLU A 84 1.76 9.29 -14.60
CA GLU A 84 0.41 9.33 -15.20
C GLU A 84 0.16 8.20 -16.21
N ASN A 85 1.14 7.87 -17.06
CA ASN A 85 1.00 6.93 -18.17
C ASN A 85 1.88 5.68 -18.01
N GLU A 86 2.47 5.46 -16.84
CA GLU A 86 3.34 4.31 -16.57
C GLU A 86 2.54 3.19 -15.91
N ASP A 87 2.87 1.93 -16.25
CA ASP A 87 2.37 0.79 -15.48
C ASP A 87 3.16 0.65 -14.18
N ILE A 88 2.48 0.68 -13.05
CA ILE A 88 3.10 0.78 -11.72
C ILE A 88 2.62 -0.27 -10.74
N ILE A 89 3.51 -0.64 -9.82
CA ILE A 89 3.22 -1.43 -8.63
C ILE A 89 3.60 -0.58 -7.41
N THR A 90 2.72 -0.45 -6.43
CA THR A 90 3.00 0.32 -5.22
C THR A 90 3.03 -0.54 -3.97
N ASP A 91 4.05 -0.34 -3.11
CA ASP A 91 4.04 -0.83 -1.72
C ASP A 91 3.28 0.20 -0.88
N ARG A 92 1.98 -0.04 -0.70
CA ARG A 92 0.95 0.79 -0.06
C ARG A 92 0.36 1.89 -0.96
N HIS A 93 -0.92 2.15 -0.72
CA HIS A 93 -1.69 3.23 -1.34
C HIS A 93 -2.79 3.71 -0.37
N LEU A 94 -4.00 3.95 -0.86
CA LEU A 94 -5.12 4.51 -0.07
C LEU A 94 -5.58 3.63 1.09
N VAL A 95 -5.53 2.29 0.96
CA VAL A 95 -5.97 1.37 2.03
C VAL A 95 -5.10 1.55 3.28
N SER A 96 -3.77 1.52 3.12
CA SER A 96 -2.86 1.76 4.25
C SER A 96 -3.04 3.16 4.86
N ASN A 97 -3.25 4.20 4.05
CA ASN A 97 -3.55 5.53 4.56
C ASN A 97 -4.82 5.51 5.40
N PHE A 98 -5.91 4.90 4.90
CA PHE A 98 -7.18 4.80 5.61
C PHE A 98 -7.05 4.04 6.93
N ILE A 99 -6.35 2.91 6.94
CA ILE A 99 -6.21 2.10 8.16
C ILE A 99 -5.55 2.88 9.29
N TRP A 100 -4.52 3.67 8.98
CA TRP A 100 -3.74 4.38 9.99
C TRP A 100 -4.23 5.80 10.30
N SER A 101 -4.98 6.41 9.37
CA SER A 101 -5.44 7.81 9.50
C SER A 101 -6.95 7.98 9.36
N GLY A 102 -7.68 6.96 8.90
CA GLY A 102 -9.12 7.00 8.66
C GLY A 102 -9.92 6.90 9.97
N GLU A 103 -10.39 8.05 10.45
CA GLU A 103 -11.31 8.21 11.56
C GLU A 103 -12.52 9.03 11.09
N PRO A 104 -13.65 9.06 11.83
CA PRO A 104 -14.87 9.74 11.39
C PRO A 104 -14.69 11.17 10.90
N ASP A 105 -13.82 11.94 11.53
CA ASP A 105 -13.49 13.33 11.18
C ASP A 105 -12.64 13.44 9.88
N SER A 106 -11.89 12.41 9.55
CA SER A 106 -11.03 12.35 8.35
C SER A 106 -11.65 11.62 7.15
N TYR A 107 -12.81 10.95 7.28
CA TYR A 107 -13.42 10.19 6.16
C TYR A 107 -13.67 11.05 4.93
N ARG A 108 -14.01 12.34 5.10
CA ARG A 108 -14.20 13.24 3.98
C ARG A 108 -12.95 13.42 3.12
N VAL A 109 -11.77 13.30 3.70
CA VAL A 109 -10.50 13.32 2.96
C VAL A 109 -10.45 12.14 1.98
N PHE A 110 -10.80 10.95 2.44
CA PHE A 110 -10.80 9.74 1.60
C PHE A 110 -11.89 9.77 0.53
N ASP A 111 -13.08 10.32 0.85
CA ASP A 111 -14.13 10.54 -0.15
C ASP A 111 -13.59 11.36 -1.33
N ILE A 112 -12.88 12.47 -1.02
CA ILE A 112 -12.27 13.34 -2.04
C ILE A 112 -11.12 12.62 -2.78
N LEU A 113 -10.26 11.91 -2.06
CA LEU A 113 -9.14 11.21 -2.69
C LEU A 113 -9.62 10.13 -3.67
N VAL A 114 -10.59 9.32 -3.28
CA VAL A 114 -11.18 8.29 -4.17
C VAL A 114 -11.90 8.92 -5.37
N GLU A 115 -12.64 10.01 -5.15
CA GLU A 115 -13.33 10.73 -6.23
C GLU A 115 -12.34 11.30 -7.26
N VAL A 116 -11.26 11.91 -6.80
CA VAL A 116 -10.28 12.62 -7.64
C VAL A 116 -9.29 11.68 -8.31
N LEU A 117 -8.74 10.72 -7.56
CA LEU A 117 -7.69 9.82 -8.05
C LEU A 117 -8.26 8.58 -8.75
N GLY A 118 -9.45 8.14 -8.37
CA GLY A 118 -9.98 6.82 -8.74
C GLY A 118 -9.38 5.72 -7.88
N CYS A 119 -9.35 4.51 -8.45
CA CYS A 119 -8.89 3.29 -7.78
C CYS A 119 -7.76 2.66 -8.58
N PRO A 120 -6.84 1.91 -7.95
CA PRO A 120 -5.97 0.97 -8.65
C PRO A 120 -6.79 -0.05 -9.47
N ASP A 121 -6.21 -0.55 -10.56
CA ASP A 121 -6.83 -1.62 -11.35
C ASP A 121 -6.97 -2.90 -10.54
N LEU A 122 -6.03 -3.16 -9.64
CA LEU A 122 -6.13 -4.22 -8.64
C LEU A 122 -5.46 -3.80 -7.33
N THR A 123 -6.19 -3.94 -6.22
CA THR A 123 -5.62 -3.85 -4.87
C THR A 123 -5.44 -5.26 -4.30
N VAL A 124 -4.22 -5.61 -3.91
CA VAL A 124 -3.88 -6.91 -3.34
C VAL A 124 -3.64 -6.76 -1.84
N ILE A 125 -4.47 -7.38 -1.03
CA ILE A 125 -4.32 -7.40 0.43
C ILE A 125 -3.58 -8.67 0.83
N LEU A 126 -2.33 -8.51 1.25
CA LEU A 126 -1.56 -9.61 1.82
C LEU A 126 -1.92 -9.74 3.31
N LYS A 127 -2.43 -10.91 3.67
CA LYS A 127 -2.79 -11.27 5.06
C LYS A 127 -1.82 -12.32 5.60
N ALA A 128 -1.51 -12.24 6.89
CA ALA A 128 -0.80 -13.28 7.62
C ALA A 128 -1.29 -13.31 9.07
N SER A 129 -1.12 -14.44 9.73
CA SER A 129 -1.36 -14.53 11.18
C SER A 129 -0.39 -13.65 11.96
N GLN A 130 -0.80 -13.20 13.14
CA GLN A 130 0.06 -12.40 14.02
C GLN A 130 1.39 -13.12 14.32
N ASP A 131 1.36 -14.42 14.53
CA ASP A 131 2.55 -15.21 14.80
C ASP A 131 3.52 -15.21 13.62
N THR A 132 3.01 -15.40 12.41
CA THR A 132 3.81 -15.32 11.17
C THR A 132 4.42 -13.93 10.98
N ILE A 133 3.66 -12.87 11.25
CA ILE A 133 4.15 -11.49 11.18
C ILE A 133 5.30 -11.29 12.18
N LEU A 134 5.10 -11.68 13.44
CA LEU A 134 6.12 -11.56 14.49
C LEU A 134 7.39 -12.35 14.14
N GLU A 135 7.25 -13.58 13.66
CA GLU A 135 8.39 -14.39 13.24
C GLU A 135 9.21 -13.71 12.14
N ARG A 136 8.52 -13.18 11.11
CA ARG A 136 9.17 -12.51 9.96
C ARG A 136 9.85 -11.20 10.38
N LEU A 137 9.21 -10.40 11.24
CA LEU A 137 9.78 -9.15 11.75
C LEU A 137 11.02 -9.43 12.62
N ASN A 138 10.96 -10.40 13.52
CA ASN A 138 12.09 -10.79 14.37
C ASN A 138 13.28 -11.33 13.56
N ARG A 139 13.04 -12.03 12.45
CA ARG A 139 14.11 -12.46 11.53
C ARG A 139 14.77 -11.28 10.81
N ARG A 140 14.02 -10.21 10.54
CA ARG A 140 14.53 -8.99 9.87
C ARG A 140 15.39 -8.18 10.85
N ASP A 141 14.87 -7.89 12.01
CA ASP A 141 15.54 -7.18 13.10
C ASP A 141 14.77 -7.38 14.41
N VAL A 142 15.44 -7.89 15.46
CA VAL A 142 14.83 -8.09 16.79
C VAL A 142 14.43 -6.79 17.49
N CYS A 143 14.96 -5.65 17.05
CA CYS A 143 14.64 -4.32 17.54
C CYS A 143 13.68 -3.56 16.60
N ASP A 144 13.07 -4.25 15.64
CA ASP A 144 12.18 -3.63 14.65
C ASP A 144 10.99 -2.94 15.33
N SER A 145 10.85 -1.64 15.07
CA SER A 145 9.75 -0.82 15.62
C SER A 145 8.35 -1.31 15.21
N ASP A 146 8.26 -2.09 14.12
CA ASP A 146 7.00 -2.63 13.61
C ASP A 146 6.50 -3.84 14.40
N ILE A 147 7.34 -4.47 15.24
CA ILE A 147 6.95 -5.57 16.13
C ILE A 147 5.76 -5.17 17.02
N GLN A 148 5.76 -3.94 17.55
CA GLN A 148 4.66 -3.45 18.36
C GLN A 148 3.34 -3.30 17.57
N LYS A 149 3.41 -3.13 16.25
CA LYS A 149 2.23 -3.03 15.39
C LYS A 149 1.59 -4.40 15.15
N ALA A 150 2.33 -5.50 15.28
CA ALA A 150 1.78 -6.84 15.09
C ALA A 150 0.61 -7.15 16.04
N ALA A 151 0.60 -6.57 17.24
CA ALA A 151 -0.53 -6.65 18.16
C ALA A 151 -1.84 -6.01 17.63
N LYS A 152 -1.76 -5.24 16.54
CA LYS A 152 -2.92 -4.58 15.88
C LYS A 152 -3.40 -5.32 14.63
N THR A 153 -3.00 -6.58 14.43
CA THR A 153 -3.34 -7.34 13.21
C THR A 153 -4.85 -7.43 12.99
N ASP A 154 -5.63 -7.80 14.02
CA ASP A 154 -7.10 -7.89 13.89
C ASP A 154 -7.74 -6.52 13.63
N TYR A 155 -7.27 -5.48 14.31
CA TYR A 155 -7.70 -4.10 14.03
C TYR A 155 -7.39 -3.70 12.58
N PHE A 156 -6.21 -4.02 12.09
CA PHE A 156 -5.83 -3.73 10.71
C PHE A 156 -6.81 -4.38 9.73
N TYR A 157 -7.08 -5.67 9.87
CA TYR A 157 -7.96 -6.38 8.94
C TYR A 157 -9.42 -5.92 9.05
N SER A 158 -9.92 -5.61 10.23
CA SER A 158 -11.27 -5.02 10.39
C SER A 158 -11.40 -3.66 9.68
N LYS A 159 -10.34 -2.85 9.67
CA LYS A 159 -10.29 -1.58 8.94
C LYS A 159 -10.19 -1.80 7.42
N VAL A 160 -9.53 -2.86 6.95
CA VAL A 160 -9.54 -3.26 5.52
C VAL A 160 -10.96 -3.55 5.06
N ASP A 161 -11.68 -4.40 5.81
CA ASP A 161 -13.06 -4.76 5.50
C ASP A 161 -13.97 -3.52 5.46
N PHE A 162 -13.83 -2.63 6.44
CA PHE A 162 -14.58 -1.38 6.49
C PHE A 162 -14.22 -0.44 5.33
N PHE A 163 -12.95 -0.37 4.92
CA PHE A 163 -12.53 0.42 3.75
C PHE A 163 -13.24 -0.04 2.49
N PHE A 164 -13.24 -1.34 2.18
CA PHE A 164 -13.87 -1.86 0.96
C PHE A 164 -15.40 -1.83 1.01
N GLN A 165 -16.02 -1.88 2.18
CA GLN A 165 -17.46 -1.61 2.33
C GLN A 165 -17.80 -0.16 1.95
N ARG A 166 -16.93 0.80 2.32
CA ARG A 166 -17.15 2.21 2.04
C ARG A 166 -16.72 2.61 0.63
N TYR A 167 -15.64 2.05 0.12
CA TYR A 167 -15.05 2.34 -1.18
C TYR A 167 -14.88 1.06 -2.00
N PRO A 168 -15.97 0.58 -2.63
CA PRO A 168 -15.91 -0.61 -3.49
C PRO A 168 -14.93 -0.41 -4.64
N MET A 169 -13.91 -1.27 -4.74
CA MET A 169 -12.92 -1.28 -5.81
C MET A 169 -12.40 -2.70 -6.05
N PRO A 170 -11.80 -3.00 -7.22
CA PRO A 170 -11.22 -4.30 -7.50
C PRO A 170 -10.16 -4.68 -6.46
N HIS A 171 -10.33 -5.80 -5.78
CA HIS A 171 -9.35 -6.29 -4.82
C HIS A 171 -9.38 -7.81 -4.68
N ILE A 172 -8.24 -8.35 -4.21
CA ILE A 172 -8.12 -9.73 -3.77
C ILE A 172 -7.40 -9.79 -2.41
N GLU A 173 -7.70 -10.82 -1.65
CA GLU A 173 -7.03 -11.12 -0.39
C GLU A 173 -6.22 -12.41 -0.53
N ILE A 174 -4.97 -12.40 -0.09
CA ILE A 174 -4.07 -13.55 -0.15
C ILE A 174 -3.49 -13.82 1.24
N VAL A 175 -3.77 -15.00 1.79
CA VAL A 175 -3.18 -15.46 3.05
C VAL A 175 -1.79 -16.01 2.76
N THR A 176 -0.76 -15.38 3.34
CA THR A 176 0.65 -15.62 2.97
C THR A 176 1.40 -16.58 3.90
N ASP A 177 0.75 -17.11 4.93
CA ASP A 177 1.41 -17.91 5.97
C ASP A 177 2.20 -19.10 5.41
N LYS A 178 1.66 -19.76 4.40
CA LYS A 178 2.23 -20.98 3.80
C LYS A 178 2.68 -20.80 2.35
N LEU A 179 2.64 -19.58 1.84
CA LEU A 179 2.99 -19.29 0.44
C LEU A 179 4.39 -18.68 0.35
N THR A 180 5.12 -19.09 -0.66
CA THR A 180 6.35 -18.40 -1.07
C THR A 180 6.00 -17.10 -1.79
N PRO A 181 6.89 -16.10 -1.81
CA PRO A 181 6.67 -14.88 -2.58
C PRO A 181 6.38 -15.13 -4.07
N GLY A 182 7.02 -16.16 -4.67
CA GLY A 182 6.75 -16.56 -6.05
C GLY A 182 5.33 -17.03 -6.27
N GLN A 183 4.82 -17.91 -5.39
CA GLN A 183 3.43 -18.39 -5.45
C GLN A 183 2.40 -17.26 -5.26
N ILE A 184 2.71 -16.28 -4.40
CA ILE A 184 1.87 -15.09 -4.26
C ILE A 184 1.82 -14.31 -5.57
N CYS A 185 2.96 -14.14 -6.23
CA CYS A 185 3.01 -13.47 -7.52
C CYS A 185 2.27 -14.25 -8.61
N ASP A 186 2.34 -15.59 -8.62
CA ASP A 186 1.58 -16.43 -9.56
C ASP A 186 0.07 -16.17 -9.41
N ILE A 187 -0.44 -16.18 -8.17
CA ILE A 187 -1.87 -15.89 -7.89
C ILE A 187 -2.27 -14.50 -8.39
N ILE A 188 -1.40 -13.49 -8.18
CA ILE A 188 -1.69 -12.12 -8.63
C ILE A 188 -1.71 -12.04 -10.17
N LEU A 189 -0.72 -12.64 -10.84
CA LEU A 189 -0.64 -12.65 -12.31
C LEU A 189 -1.82 -13.39 -12.94
N ASP A 190 -2.19 -14.55 -12.41
CA ASP A 190 -3.37 -15.29 -12.86
C ASP A 190 -4.64 -14.44 -12.75
N LYS A 191 -4.78 -13.68 -11.66
CA LYS A 191 -5.91 -12.77 -11.45
C LYS A 191 -5.91 -11.63 -12.46
N LEU A 192 -4.77 -11.01 -12.74
CA LEU A 192 -4.64 -9.92 -13.70
C LEU A 192 -4.99 -10.38 -15.13
N VAL A 193 -4.57 -11.59 -15.51
CA VAL A 193 -4.91 -12.20 -16.80
C VAL A 193 -6.41 -12.53 -16.86
N ALA A 194 -6.97 -13.14 -15.80
CA ALA A 194 -8.37 -13.52 -15.74
C ALA A 194 -9.32 -12.31 -15.83
N GLU A 195 -8.91 -11.16 -15.34
CA GLU A 195 -9.67 -9.91 -15.44
C GLU A 195 -9.34 -9.09 -16.70
N GLY A 196 -8.44 -9.57 -17.55
CA GLY A 196 -8.04 -8.89 -18.79
C GLY A 196 -7.26 -7.60 -18.56
N ILE A 197 -6.66 -7.43 -17.37
CA ILE A 197 -5.84 -6.26 -17.04
C ILE A 197 -4.49 -6.34 -17.77
N ILE A 198 -3.92 -7.54 -17.88
CA ILE A 198 -2.73 -7.82 -18.68
C ILE A 198 -2.98 -8.97 -19.66
N SER A 199 -2.20 -9.04 -20.72
CA SER A 199 -2.21 -10.18 -21.66
C SER A 199 -1.49 -11.37 -21.02
N GLY A 200 -1.99 -12.59 -21.23
CA GLY A 200 -1.36 -13.82 -20.78
C GLY A 200 -0.16 -14.25 -21.64
#